data_a327111ed432af772f6f75e0d6388adb
#
_entry.id   a327111ed432af772f6f75e0d6388adb
#
_cell.length_a   1.000
_cell.length_b   1.000
_cell.length_c   1.000
_cell.angle_alpha   90.00
_cell.angle_beta   90.00
_cell.angle_gamma   90.00
#
_symmetry.space_group_name_H-M   'P 1'
#
loop_
_entity.id
_entity.type
_entity.pdbx_description
1 polymer ?
#
loop_
_entity_poly.entity_id
_entity_poly.type
_entity_poly.pdbx_seq_one_letter_code
_entity_poly.pdbx_strand_id
1 'polypeptide(L)'
;YAVSQGHRTFVVSWRNPDESMAQKSWDDYIENAAIKAICQVQHITGAKQINALGFCVGGTILSNALAVLAARGEKPVASATFLTTLIDFTDTGILDVFIDENFVKFREMQMGKGGLLKGQDLASTFSFLRPNDLVWNYVVGNYLKGESPPPFDLLYWNSDSTNLPGPFYAWYLRNTYLENKFVTPGAVTVCGEQIDLGNLDMPVYIYGSRED
;
A
#
# COMPACT_ATOMS: atom_id res chain seq x y z
N TYR A 1 8.69 -8.32 18.05
CA TYR A 1 7.73 -8.18 19.14
C TYR A 1 6.67 -9.29 19.08
N ALA A 2 5.87 -9.44 18.02
CA ALA A 2 4.79 -10.42 17.94
C ALA A 2 5.26 -11.85 18.25
N VAL A 3 6.39 -12.27 17.67
CA VAL A 3 6.98 -13.58 17.94
C VAL A 3 7.38 -13.72 19.42
N SER A 4 7.95 -12.68 20.03
CA SER A 4 8.31 -12.71 21.47
C SER A 4 7.10 -12.77 22.40
N GLN A 5 5.91 -12.44 21.91
CA GLN A 5 4.65 -12.59 22.62
C GLN A 5 3.96 -13.95 22.35
N GLY A 6 4.65 -14.89 21.70
CA GLY A 6 4.15 -16.23 21.43
C GLY A 6 3.33 -16.39 20.16
N HIS A 7 3.24 -15.36 19.32
CA HIS A 7 2.53 -15.44 18.04
C HIS A 7 3.39 -16.06 16.95
N ARG A 8 2.85 -17.03 16.22
CA ARG A 8 3.44 -17.50 14.97
C ARG A 8 3.14 -16.44 13.90
N THR A 9 4.20 -15.80 13.40
CA THR A 9 4.09 -14.65 12.52
C THR A 9 4.54 -15.00 11.11
N PHE A 10 3.73 -14.61 10.11
CA PHE A 10 4.01 -14.72 8.68
C PHE A 10 4.12 -13.32 8.10
N VAL A 11 5.14 -13.08 7.31
CA VAL A 11 5.36 -11.80 6.63
C VAL A 11 5.31 -12.03 5.13
N VAL A 12 4.45 -11.27 4.45
CA VAL A 12 4.40 -11.27 2.98
C VAL A 12 5.58 -10.44 2.47
N SER A 13 6.50 -11.09 1.75
CA SER A 13 7.58 -10.42 1.05
C SER A 13 7.15 -10.19 -0.40
N TRP A 14 7.02 -8.92 -0.81
CA TRP A 14 6.65 -8.57 -2.15
C TRP A 14 7.85 -8.67 -3.09
N ARG A 15 7.66 -9.36 -4.21
CA ARG A 15 8.65 -9.33 -5.28
C ARG A 15 8.66 -7.93 -5.91
N ASN A 16 9.84 -7.35 -6.09
CA ASN A 16 9.96 -6.11 -6.84
C ASN A 16 9.54 -6.36 -8.31
N PRO A 17 8.50 -5.66 -8.83
CA PRO A 17 8.02 -5.89 -10.17
C PRO A 17 9.09 -5.62 -11.24
N ASP A 18 9.20 -6.56 -12.17
CA ASP A 18 9.96 -6.45 -13.40
C ASP A 18 9.03 -6.47 -14.63
N GLU A 19 9.56 -6.46 -15.83
CA GLU A 19 8.77 -6.43 -17.07
C GLU A 19 7.78 -7.62 -17.19
N SER A 20 8.07 -8.75 -16.56
CA SER A 20 7.15 -9.90 -16.54
C SER A 20 5.87 -9.64 -15.72
N MET A 21 5.91 -8.62 -14.86
CA MET A 21 4.80 -8.19 -14.00
C MET A 21 4.13 -6.89 -14.47
N ALA A 22 4.58 -6.32 -15.59
CA ALA A 22 4.11 -5.03 -16.09
C ALA A 22 2.60 -4.92 -16.37
N GLN A 23 1.90 -6.04 -16.45
CA GLN A 23 0.45 -6.13 -16.69
C GLN A 23 -0.35 -6.38 -15.41
N LYS A 24 0.29 -6.49 -14.24
CA LYS A 24 -0.39 -6.80 -12.99
C LYS A 24 -1.29 -5.64 -12.55
N SER A 25 -2.53 -5.98 -12.23
CA SER A 25 -3.58 -5.05 -11.82
C SER A 25 -3.72 -4.96 -10.30
N TRP A 26 -4.59 -4.07 -9.83
CA TRP A 26 -5.02 -4.03 -8.44
C TRP A 26 -5.63 -5.37 -8.01
N ASP A 27 -6.51 -5.95 -8.84
CA ASP A 27 -7.14 -7.24 -8.58
C ASP A 27 -6.13 -8.38 -8.43
N ASP A 28 -5.05 -8.38 -9.21
CA ASP A 28 -3.97 -9.37 -9.05
C ASP A 28 -3.32 -9.29 -7.65
N TYR A 29 -3.12 -8.09 -7.12
CA TYR A 29 -2.56 -7.90 -5.78
C TYR A 29 -3.54 -8.32 -4.69
N ILE A 30 -4.83 -8.08 -4.89
CA ILE A 30 -5.87 -8.52 -3.95
C ILE A 30 -6.03 -10.03 -3.97
N GLU A 31 -6.34 -10.61 -5.13
CA GLU A 31 -6.67 -12.04 -5.27
C GLU A 31 -5.43 -12.92 -5.12
N ASN A 32 -4.40 -12.66 -5.93
CA ASN A 32 -3.26 -13.56 -6.08
C ASN A 32 -2.17 -13.34 -5.02
N ALA A 33 -2.25 -12.27 -4.24
CA ALA A 33 -1.31 -12.03 -3.15
C ALA A 33 -2.02 -11.99 -1.78
N ALA A 34 -2.84 -10.97 -1.48
CA ALA A 34 -3.39 -10.80 -0.13
C ALA A 34 -4.34 -11.95 0.27
N ILE A 35 -5.36 -12.24 -0.54
CA ILE A 35 -6.32 -13.34 -0.27
C ILE A 35 -5.60 -14.68 -0.28
N LYS A 36 -4.74 -14.92 -1.27
CA LYS A 36 -3.97 -16.15 -1.35
C LYS A 36 -3.03 -16.34 -0.16
N ALA A 37 -2.41 -15.26 0.34
CA ALA A 37 -1.57 -15.34 1.54
C ALA A 37 -2.40 -15.72 2.78
N ILE A 38 -3.58 -15.13 2.97
CA ILE A 38 -4.50 -15.49 4.05
C ILE A 38 -4.85 -16.97 3.99
N CYS A 39 -5.29 -17.46 2.83
CA CYS A 39 -5.62 -18.88 2.63
C CYS A 39 -4.42 -19.79 2.88
N GLN A 40 -3.23 -19.39 2.44
CA GLN A 40 -2.02 -20.19 2.62
C GLN A 40 -1.61 -20.27 4.11
N VAL A 41 -1.74 -19.19 4.87
CA VAL A 41 -1.50 -19.20 6.31
C VAL A 41 -2.49 -20.11 7.04
N GLN A 42 -3.78 -20.07 6.67
CA GLN A 42 -4.77 -21.00 7.22
C GLN A 42 -4.40 -22.46 6.90
N HIS A 43 -3.99 -22.73 5.67
CA HIS A 43 -3.57 -24.08 5.26
C HIS A 43 -2.36 -24.57 6.06
N ILE A 44 -1.33 -23.74 6.23
CA ILE A 44 -0.10 -24.11 6.96
C ILE A 44 -0.37 -24.32 8.46
N THR A 45 -1.26 -23.52 9.04
CA THR A 45 -1.51 -23.52 10.48
C THR A 45 -2.66 -24.43 10.90
N GLY A 46 -3.57 -24.76 9.99
CA GLY A 46 -4.83 -25.43 10.29
C GLY A 46 -5.84 -24.52 11.03
N ALA A 47 -5.53 -23.23 11.18
CA ALA A 47 -6.40 -22.28 11.88
C ALA A 47 -7.62 -21.94 11.03
N LYS A 48 -8.80 -21.91 11.67
CA LYS A 48 -10.04 -21.46 10.98
C LYS A 48 -10.02 -19.97 10.67
N GLN A 49 -9.44 -19.19 11.56
CA GLN A 49 -9.27 -17.74 11.42
C GLN A 49 -7.86 -17.33 11.86
N ILE A 50 -7.36 -16.26 11.29
CA ILE A 50 -6.05 -15.67 11.59
C ILE A 50 -6.22 -14.20 11.95
N ASN A 51 -5.22 -13.60 12.58
CA ASN A 51 -5.12 -12.15 12.71
C ASN A 51 -4.31 -11.60 11.54
N ALA A 52 -4.76 -10.49 10.96
CA ALA A 52 -4.09 -9.86 9.84
C ALA A 52 -3.63 -8.44 10.21
N LEU A 53 -2.48 -8.04 9.66
CA LEU A 53 -1.92 -6.71 9.83
C LEU A 53 -1.51 -6.14 8.49
N GLY A 54 -1.95 -4.92 8.20
CA GLY A 54 -1.52 -4.14 7.04
C GLY A 54 -0.85 -2.84 7.46
N PHE A 55 0.27 -2.52 6.81
CA PHE A 55 1.00 -1.29 7.04
C PHE A 55 0.97 -0.43 5.78
N CYS A 56 0.64 0.87 5.90
CA CYS A 56 0.58 1.84 4.80
C CYS A 56 -0.31 1.30 3.64
N VAL A 57 0.15 1.31 2.39
CA VAL A 57 -0.58 0.74 1.24
C VAL A 57 -0.91 -0.75 1.43
N GLY A 58 -0.12 -1.49 2.23
CA GLY A 58 -0.44 -2.86 2.60
C GLY A 58 -1.73 -2.97 3.41
N GLY A 59 -2.07 -1.96 4.19
CA GLY A 59 -3.36 -1.87 4.88
C GLY A 59 -4.50 -1.57 3.90
N THR A 60 -4.29 -0.70 2.92
CA THR A 60 -5.28 -0.44 1.86
C THR A 60 -5.54 -1.71 1.03
N ILE A 61 -4.51 -2.46 0.68
CA ILE A 61 -4.63 -3.76 0.00
C ILE A 61 -5.40 -4.76 0.89
N LEU A 62 -5.03 -4.85 2.18
CA LEU A 62 -5.68 -5.75 3.12
C LEU A 62 -7.16 -5.41 3.30
N SER A 63 -7.52 -4.13 3.46
CA SER A 63 -8.92 -3.72 3.62
C SER A 63 -9.78 -4.13 2.42
N ASN A 64 -9.25 -3.97 1.21
CA ASN A 64 -9.92 -4.41 -0.01
C ASN A 64 -10.03 -5.94 -0.09
N ALA A 65 -9.00 -6.68 0.27
CA ALA A 65 -9.05 -8.14 0.32
C ALA A 65 -10.11 -8.64 1.31
N LEU A 66 -10.21 -8.01 2.49
CA LEU A 66 -11.22 -8.33 3.49
C LEU A 66 -12.62 -8.00 2.99
N ALA A 67 -12.81 -6.87 2.30
CA ALA A 67 -14.10 -6.49 1.72
C ALA A 67 -14.55 -7.45 0.62
N VAL A 68 -13.63 -7.90 -0.25
CA VAL A 68 -13.89 -8.94 -1.26
C VAL A 68 -14.31 -10.25 -0.59
N LEU A 69 -13.56 -10.68 0.43
CA LEU A 69 -13.90 -11.91 1.18
C LEU A 69 -15.26 -11.78 1.87
N ALA A 70 -15.57 -10.63 2.47
CA ALA A 70 -16.87 -10.38 3.09
C ALA A 70 -18.02 -10.43 2.06
N ALA A 71 -17.83 -9.86 0.86
CA ALA A 71 -18.80 -9.94 -0.23
C ALA A 71 -19.04 -11.38 -0.70
N ARG A 72 -18.02 -12.23 -0.63
CA ARG A 72 -18.11 -13.68 -0.91
C ARG A 72 -18.67 -14.50 0.26
N GLY A 73 -18.99 -13.86 1.39
CA GLY A 73 -19.46 -14.54 2.60
C GLY A 73 -18.36 -15.27 3.37
N GLU A 74 -17.10 -14.96 3.11
CA GLU A 74 -15.95 -15.60 3.74
C GLU A 74 -15.39 -14.73 4.88
N LYS A 75 -15.05 -15.34 6.02
CA LYS A 75 -14.56 -14.65 7.22
C LYS A 75 -13.30 -15.33 7.78
N PRO A 76 -12.19 -15.36 7.03
CA PRO A 76 -10.99 -16.05 7.45
C PRO A 76 -10.16 -15.25 8.47
N VAL A 77 -10.50 -13.98 8.74
CA VAL A 77 -9.76 -13.09 9.62
C VAL A 77 -10.56 -12.80 10.89
N ALA A 78 -9.95 -13.07 12.04
CA ALA A 78 -10.55 -12.87 13.36
C ALA A 78 -10.39 -11.42 13.85
N SER A 79 -9.32 -10.75 13.49
CA SER A 79 -9.08 -9.33 13.77
C SER A 79 -8.14 -8.73 12.72
N ALA A 80 -8.30 -7.45 12.45
CA ALA A 80 -7.45 -6.70 11.55
C ALA A 80 -6.74 -5.56 12.28
N THR A 81 -5.49 -5.33 11.93
CA THR A 81 -4.70 -4.19 12.42
C THR A 81 -4.24 -3.36 11.22
N PHE A 82 -4.52 -2.06 11.24
CA PHE A 82 -4.09 -1.11 10.22
C PHE A 82 -3.15 -0.10 10.85
N LEU A 83 -1.93 -0.04 10.35
CA LEU A 83 -0.91 0.91 10.80
C LEU A 83 -0.63 1.93 9.71
N THR A 84 -0.82 3.22 10.00
CA THR A 84 -0.58 4.33 9.07
C THR A 84 -1.17 4.05 7.68
N THR A 85 -2.44 3.64 7.66
CA THR A 85 -3.15 3.19 6.45
C THR A 85 -4.17 4.21 6.01
N LEU A 86 -4.10 4.66 4.77
CA LEU A 86 -5.16 5.45 4.15
C LEU A 86 -6.25 4.55 3.58
N ILE A 87 -7.48 4.80 4.00
CA ILE A 87 -8.71 4.19 3.50
C ILE A 87 -9.66 5.30 3.03
N ASP A 88 -9.68 6.42 3.74
CA ASP A 88 -10.32 7.66 3.33
C ASP A 88 -9.23 8.63 2.81
N PHE A 89 -9.38 9.06 1.57
CA PHE A 89 -8.44 9.93 0.85
C PHE A 89 -8.97 11.36 0.72
N THR A 90 -9.90 11.77 1.59
CA THR A 90 -10.46 13.13 1.59
C THR A 90 -9.39 14.19 1.87
N ASP A 91 -8.43 13.89 2.71
CA ASP A 91 -7.29 14.75 3.02
C ASP A 91 -6.01 13.91 2.91
N THR A 92 -5.27 14.11 1.84
CA THR A 92 -3.99 13.45 1.58
C THR A 92 -2.80 14.39 1.74
N GLY A 93 -3.06 15.55 2.35
CA GLY A 93 -2.05 16.55 2.65
C GLY A 93 -1.40 17.10 1.37
N ILE A 94 -0.08 17.25 1.40
CA ILE A 94 0.67 17.83 0.27
C ILE A 94 0.58 17.00 -1.02
N LEU A 95 0.18 15.73 -0.94
CA LEU A 95 0.03 14.88 -2.13
C LEU A 95 -1.07 15.38 -3.08
N ASP A 96 -2.08 16.09 -2.57
CA ASP A 96 -3.15 16.68 -3.39
C ASP A 96 -2.61 17.63 -4.47
N VAL A 97 -1.48 18.28 -4.22
CA VAL A 97 -0.85 19.19 -5.18
C VAL A 97 -0.39 18.48 -6.44
N PHE A 98 -0.10 17.19 -6.35
CA PHE A 98 0.45 16.38 -7.45
C PHE A 98 -0.58 15.53 -8.17
N ILE A 99 -1.83 15.45 -7.65
CA ILE A 99 -2.83 14.52 -8.17
C ILE A 99 -4.07 15.27 -8.61
N ASP A 100 -4.20 15.45 -9.92
CA ASP A 100 -5.38 15.98 -10.58
C ASP A 100 -5.85 15.07 -11.72
N GLU A 101 -6.99 15.39 -12.29
CA GLU A 101 -7.59 14.62 -13.41
C GLU A 101 -6.63 14.50 -14.60
N ASN A 102 -5.87 15.54 -14.93
CA ASN A 102 -4.98 15.54 -16.08
C ASN A 102 -3.77 14.64 -15.83
N PHE A 103 -3.21 14.70 -14.62
CA PHE A 103 -2.12 13.84 -14.20
C PHE A 103 -2.54 12.37 -14.22
N VAL A 104 -3.71 12.04 -13.64
CA VAL A 104 -4.20 10.66 -13.60
C VAL A 104 -4.46 10.14 -15.02
N LYS A 105 -5.14 10.92 -15.89
CA LYS A 105 -5.34 10.55 -17.30
C LYS A 105 -4.02 10.33 -18.03
N PHE A 106 -3.04 11.19 -17.80
CA PHE A 106 -1.71 11.01 -18.39
C PHE A 106 -1.08 9.69 -17.97
N ARG A 107 -1.13 9.34 -16.67
CA ARG A 107 -0.62 8.07 -16.17
C ARG A 107 -1.39 6.87 -16.71
N GLU A 108 -2.70 6.96 -16.82
CA GLU A 108 -3.53 5.91 -17.45
C GLU A 108 -3.17 5.69 -18.92
N MET A 109 -2.97 6.76 -19.69
CA MET A 109 -2.53 6.65 -21.07
C MET A 109 -1.13 6.05 -21.20
N GLN A 110 -0.22 6.43 -20.30
CA GLN A 110 1.18 6.02 -20.33
C GLN A 110 1.35 4.56 -19.94
N MET A 111 0.66 4.12 -18.89
CA MET A 111 0.92 2.81 -18.27
C MET A 111 -0.32 2.03 -17.81
N GLY A 112 -1.53 2.54 -18.04
CA GLY A 112 -2.75 1.85 -17.61
C GLY A 112 -3.00 0.51 -18.29
N LYS A 113 -2.36 0.26 -19.44
CA LYS A 113 -2.43 -1.01 -20.19
C LYS A 113 -1.17 -1.88 -20.02
N GLY A 114 -0.20 -1.44 -19.25
CA GLY A 114 1.06 -2.13 -19.01
C GLY A 114 2.22 -1.16 -18.83
N GLY A 115 3.35 -1.69 -18.40
CA GLY A 115 4.56 -0.94 -18.08
C GLY A 115 4.83 -0.89 -16.59
N LEU A 116 5.90 -0.21 -16.22
CA LEU A 116 6.35 -0.08 -14.84
C LEU A 116 6.55 1.38 -14.47
N LEU A 117 5.96 1.79 -13.35
CA LEU A 117 6.44 2.96 -12.63
C LEU A 117 7.74 2.59 -11.93
N LYS A 118 8.82 3.27 -12.24
CA LYS A 118 10.11 3.01 -11.60
C LYS A 118 10.10 3.51 -10.15
N GLY A 119 10.67 2.72 -9.25
CA GLY A 119 10.77 3.10 -7.84
C GLY A 119 11.54 4.41 -7.63
N GLN A 120 12.49 4.73 -8.50
CA GLN A 120 13.21 6.01 -8.48
C GLN A 120 12.29 7.23 -8.68
N ASP A 121 11.24 7.10 -9.50
CA ASP A 121 10.27 8.19 -9.71
C ASP A 121 9.48 8.46 -8.42
N LEU A 122 9.09 7.39 -7.71
CA LEU A 122 8.45 7.49 -6.39
C LEU A 122 9.41 8.09 -5.36
N ALA A 123 10.65 7.61 -5.30
CA ALA A 123 11.65 8.13 -4.37
C ALA A 123 11.90 9.63 -4.60
N SER A 124 11.94 10.08 -5.86
CA SER A 124 12.05 11.50 -6.20
C SER A 124 10.83 12.29 -5.69
N THR A 125 9.62 11.77 -5.91
CA THR A 125 8.39 12.40 -5.42
C THR A 125 8.42 12.55 -3.89
N PHE A 126 8.75 11.49 -3.15
CA PHE A 126 8.86 11.55 -1.70
C PHE A 126 9.93 12.53 -1.21
N SER A 127 11.05 12.63 -1.93
CA SER A 127 12.10 13.60 -1.62
C SER A 127 11.61 15.06 -1.76
N PHE A 128 10.73 15.33 -2.72
CA PHE A 128 10.11 16.65 -2.88
C PHE A 128 9.05 16.96 -1.82
N LEU A 129 8.43 15.95 -1.22
CA LEU A 129 7.45 16.17 -0.14
C LEU A 129 8.11 16.65 1.16
N ARG A 130 9.33 16.19 1.44
CA ARG A 130 10.10 16.55 2.64
C ARG A 130 11.53 16.97 2.29
N PRO A 131 11.70 18.03 1.48
CA PRO A 131 13.02 18.40 0.94
C PRO A 131 14.01 18.82 2.04
N ASN A 132 13.54 19.42 3.13
CA ASN A 132 14.41 19.82 4.24
C ASN A 132 15.03 18.61 4.95
N ASP A 133 14.28 17.55 5.11
CA ASP A 133 14.74 16.33 5.79
C ASP A 133 15.54 15.43 4.88
N LEU A 134 15.12 15.27 3.62
CA LEU A 134 15.62 14.24 2.72
C LEU A 134 16.66 14.74 1.71
N VAL A 135 16.78 16.07 1.52
CA VAL A 135 17.71 16.68 0.55
C VAL A 135 18.59 17.72 1.24
N TRP A 136 17.99 18.79 1.76
CA TRP A 136 18.75 19.96 2.22
C TRP A 136 19.61 19.68 3.44
N ASN A 137 19.21 18.81 4.35
CA ASN A 137 20.07 18.41 5.48
C ASN A 137 21.40 17.81 5.01
N TYR A 138 21.34 16.97 3.96
CA TYR A 138 22.55 16.36 3.38
C TYR A 138 23.37 17.39 2.60
N VAL A 139 22.73 18.27 1.85
CA VAL A 139 23.43 19.36 1.16
C VAL A 139 24.17 20.24 2.16
N VAL A 140 23.51 20.67 3.21
CA VAL A 140 24.12 21.56 4.23
C VAL A 140 25.18 20.81 5.05
N GLY A 141 24.84 19.67 5.63
CA GLY A 141 25.76 18.93 6.50
C GLY A 141 26.95 18.37 5.73
N ASN A 142 26.68 17.61 4.68
CA ASN A 142 27.73 16.84 4.02
C ASN A 142 28.49 17.67 2.97
N TYR A 143 27.76 18.34 2.05
CA TYR A 143 28.41 19.05 0.96
C TYR A 143 29.00 20.40 1.42
N LEU A 144 28.23 21.23 2.12
CA LEU A 144 28.70 22.57 2.51
C LEU A 144 29.62 22.54 3.73
N LYS A 145 29.33 21.72 4.74
CA LYS A 145 30.12 21.64 5.97
C LYS A 145 31.19 20.54 5.95
N GLY A 146 31.13 19.60 5.01
CA GLY A 146 32.05 18.49 4.93
C GLY A 146 31.89 17.44 6.05
N GLU A 147 30.75 17.40 6.70
CA GLU A 147 30.45 16.45 7.75
C GLU A 147 30.16 15.06 7.12
N SER A 148 30.56 13.99 7.76
CA SER A 148 30.15 12.65 7.33
C SER A 148 28.67 12.41 7.66
N PRO A 149 27.88 11.77 6.77
CA PRO A 149 26.51 11.40 7.10
C PRO A 149 26.47 10.57 8.38
N PRO A 150 25.51 10.82 9.30
CA PRO A 150 25.35 9.97 10.46
C PRO A 150 25.07 8.53 10.02
N PRO A 151 25.69 7.52 10.64
CA PRO A 151 25.41 6.15 10.30
C PRO A 151 23.96 5.80 10.63
N PHE A 152 23.24 5.29 9.65
CA PHE A 152 21.85 4.89 9.77
C PHE A 152 21.67 3.55 9.07
N ASP A 153 21.50 2.49 9.83
CA ASP A 153 21.47 1.13 9.32
C ASP A 153 20.27 0.83 8.40
N LEU A 154 19.15 1.55 8.57
CA LEU A 154 17.99 1.44 7.70
C LEU A 154 18.12 2.23 6.37
N LEU A 155 19.16 3.05 6.20
CA LEU A 155 19.31 3.90 5.01
C LEU A 155 19.41 3.07 3.73
N TYR A 156 20.15 1.97 3.78
CA TYR A 156 20.29 1.04 2.65
C TYR A 156 18.94 0.44 2.26
N TRP A 157 18.18 -0.06 3.23
CA TRP A 157 16.84 -0.59 2.99
C TRP A 157 15.87 0.47 2.46
N ASN A 158 15.89 1.67 3.03
CA ASN A 158 15.03 2.78 2.61
C ASN A 158 15.35 3.30 1.21
N SER A 159 16.60 3.15 0.75
CA SER A 159 17.02 3.52 -0.61
C SER A 159 16.71 2.45 -1.67
N ASP A 160 16.34 1.24 -1.26
CA ASP A 160 15.95 0.14 -2.15
C ASP A 160 14.50 0.31 -2.62
N SER A 161 14.34 1.13 -3.64
CA SER A 161 13.02 1.50 -4.16
C SER A 161 12.33 0.35 -4.91
N THR A 162 11.00 0.27 -4.76
CA THR A 162 10.17 -0.75 -5.40
C THR A 162 9.43 -0.18 -6.60
N ASN A 163 9.49 -0.88 -7.73
CA ASN A 163 8.68 -0.57 -8.91
C ASN A 163 7.20 -0.91 -8.66
N LEU A 164 6.31 -0.29 -9.43
CA LEU A 164 4.89 -0.65 -9.44
C LEU A 164 4.44 -1.00 -10.86
N PRO A 165 3.62 -2.06 -11.04
CA PRO A 165 2.97 -2.30 -12.31
C PRO A 165 2.07 -1.14 -12.70
N GLY A 166 2.11 -0.75 -13.97
CA GLY A 166 1.37 0.41 -14.47
C GLY A 166 -0.13 0.33 -14.24
N PRO A 167 -0.81 -0.80 -14.59
CA PRO A 167 -2.25 -0.93 -14.35
C PRO A 167 -2.62 -0.86 -12.87
N PHE A 168 -1.83 -1.46 -11.97
CA PHE A 168 -2.00 -1.33 -10.53
C PHE A 168 -1.93 0.13 -10.08
N TYR A 169 -0.89 0.85 -10.48
CA TYR A 169 -0.65 2.23 -10.09
C TYR A 169 -1.73 3.19 -10.62
N ALA A 170 -2.08 3.08 -11.91
CA ALA A 170 -3.10 3.92 -12.53
C ALA A 170 -4.47 3.73 -11.89
N TRP A 171 -4.86 2.47 -11.63
CA TRP A 171 -6.10 2.14 -10.93
C TRP A 171 -6.12 2.71 -9.50
N TYR A 172 -5.01 2.56 -8.79
CA TYR A 172 -4.86 3.05 -7.41
C TYR A 172 -5.01 4.58 -7.37
N LEU A 173 -4.28 5.32 -8.20
CA LEU A 173 -4.40 6.78 -8.23
C LEU A 173 -5.83 7.24 -8.46
N ARG A 174 -6.52 6.67 -9.46
CA ARG A 174 -7.88 7.10 -9.80
C ARG A 174 -8.88 6.81 -8.70
N ASN A 175 -8.92 5.58 -8.22
CA ASN A 175 -10.01 5.14 -7.33
C ASN A 175 -9.79 5.55 -5.86
N THR A 176 -8.57 5.95 -5.49
CA THR A 176 -8.24 6.44 -4.16
C THR A 176 -8.01 7.94 -4.15
N TYR A 177 -6.82 8.40 -4.48
CA TYR A 177 -6.42 9.81 -4.38
C TYR A 177 -7.32 10.77 -5.16
N LEU A 178 -7.77 10.41 -6.38
CA LEU A 178 -8.57 11.31 -7.20
C LEU A 178 -10.06 11.25 -6.86
N GLU A 179 -10.63 10.05 -6.72
CA GLU A 179 -12.08 9.87 -6.64
C GLU A 179 -12.56 9.37 -5.27
N ASN A 180 -11.64 9.02 -4.37
CA ASN A 180 -11.91 8.55 -2.99
C ASN A 180 -13.08 7.54 -2.88
N LYS A 181 -13.10 6.55 -3.77
CA LYS A 181 -14.25 5.63 -3.91
C LYS A 181 -14.45 4.68 -2.74
N PHE A 182 -13.41 4.44 -1.93
CA PHE A 182 -13.50 3.46 -0.83
C PHE A 182 -14.46 3.88 0.29
N VAL A 183 -14.71 5.18 0.44
CA VAL A 183 -15.67 5.71 1.43
C VAL A 183 -17.13 5.54 1.02
N THR A 184 -17.39 5.21 -0.25
CA THR A 184 -18.74 5.04 -0.78
C THR A 184 -19.04 3.56 -1.01
N PRO A 185 -19.97 2.95 -0.26
CA PRO A 185 -20.33 1.55 -0.43
C PRO A 185 -20.69 1.20 -1.87
N GLY A 186 -20.08 0.14 -2.41
CA GLY A 186 -20.34 -0.36 -3.75
C GLY A 186 -19.85 0.53 -4.91
N ALA A 187 -19.15 1.64 -4.63
CA ALA A 187 -18.67 2.56 -5.67
C ALA A 187 -17.52 1.98 -6.52
N VAL A 188 -16.86 0.95 -6.04
CA VAL A 188 -15.76 0.30 -6.75
C VAL A 188 -15.93 -1.22 -6.77
N THR A 189 -15.57 -1.82 -7.91
CA THR A 189 -15.53 -3.27 -8.08
C THR A 189 -14.09 -3.74 -8.01
N VAL A 190 -13.83 -4.73 -7.16
CA VAL A 190 -12.50 -5.37 -6.98
C VAL A 190 -12.69 -6.87 -7.04
N CYS A 191 -11.91 -7.56 -7.85
CA CYS A 191 -12.00 -9.01 -8.08
C CYS A 191 -13.41 -9.47 -8.44
N GLY A 192 -14.17 -8.65 -9.16
CA GLY A 192 -15.56 -8.93 -9.57
C GLY A 192 -16.62 -8.63 -8.51
N GLU A 193 -16.25 -8.23 -7.30
CA GLU A 193 -17.16 -7.92 -6.21
C GLU A 193 -17.30 -6.40 -6.03
N GLN A 194 -18.52 -5.93 -5.81
CA GLN A 194 -18.74 -4.56 -5.30
C GLN A 194 -18.38 -4.52 -3.83
N ILE A 195 -17.34 -3.77 -3.49
CA ILE A 195 -16.84 -3.74 -2.12
C ILE A 195 -17.55 -2.70 -1.27
N ASP A 196 -17.76 -3.06 -0.01
CA ASP A 196 -18.25 -2.19 1.04
C ASP A 196 -17.45 -2.45 2.31
N LEU A 197 -16.63 -1.48 2.71
CA LEU A 197 -15.82 -1.59 3.93
C LEU A 197 -16.67 -1.60 5.20
N GLY A 198 -17.93 -1.12 5.13
CA GLY A 198 -18.89 -1.19 6.22
C GLY A 198 -19.33 -2.62 6.58
N ASN A 199 -19.10 -3.59 5.69
CA ASN A 199 -19.40 -5.00 5.93
C ASN A 199 -18.30 -5.76 6.71
N LEU A 200 -17.23 -5.08 7.10
CA LEU A 200 -16.17 -5.65 7.93
C LEU A 200 -16.62 -5.68 9.40
N ASP A 201 -16.98 -6.84 9.89
CA ASP A 201 -17.56 -7.05 11.23
C ASP A 201 -16.57 -7.58 12.29
N MET A 202 -15.31 -7.84 11.89
CA MET A 202 -14.26 -8.25 12.82
C MET A 202 -13.75 -7.06 13.66
N PRO A 203 -13.20 -7.30 14.86
CA PRO A 203 -12.47 -6.28 15.62
C PRO A 203 -11.32 -5.67 14.81
N VAL A 204 -11.24 -4.35 14.81
CA VAL A 204 -10.20 -3.60 14.09
C VAL A 204 -9.43 -2.71 15.05
N TYR A 205 -8.11 -2.77 14.97
CA TYR A 205 -7.21 -1.81 15.60
C TYR A 205 -6.60 -0.91 14.52
N ILE A 206 -6.71 0.41 14.72
CA ILE A 206 -6.16 1.40 13.80
C ILE A 206 -5.13 2.25 14.54
N TYR A 207 -3.95 2.40 13.95
CA TYR A 207 -2.94 3.35 14.39
C TYR A 207 -2.67 4.34 13.27
N GLY A 208 -2.79 5.62 13.58
CA GLY A 208 -2.38 6.73 12.74
C GLY A 208 -1.52 7.70 13.55
N SER A 209 -0.57 8.36 12.92
CA SER A 209 0.16 9.45 13.52
C SER A 209 -0.59 10.77 13.28
N ARG A 210 -0.41 11.73 14.17
CA ARG A 210 -1.12 13.02 14.07
C ARG A 210 -0.71 13.83 12.83
N GLU A 211 0.49 13.59 12.33
CA GLU A 211 1.09 14.33 11.21
C GLU A 211 1.28 13.44 9.97
N ASP A 212 0.60 12.31 9.95
CA ASP A 212 0.68 11.34 8.85
C ASP A 212 -0.38 11.68 7.79
#